data_9fb30d9510ccb1967a621e31511c5e97
#
_entry.id   9fb30d9510ccb1967a621e31511c5e97
#
_cell.length_a   1.000
_cell.length_b   1.000
_cell.length_c   1.000
_cell.angle_alpha   90.00
_cell.angle_beta   90.00
_cell.angle_gamma   90.00
#
_symmetry.space_group_name_H-M   'P 1'
#
loop_
_entity.id
_entity.type
_entity.pdbx_description
1 polymer ?
#
loop_
_entity_poly.entity_id
_entity_poly.type
_entity_poly.pdbx_seq_one_letter_code
_entity_poly.pdbx_strand_id
1 'polypeptide(L)'
;MMSFYSAVGSYQIRTDHGAKMPYIQKLGKLYPLSIPEFVVWSTLLWEVMTYDDLKREYDAQMASVDIKAPELDQMLQLLLKRRLIIKGVGYTGIDALYNMLADAFVIPYQISKARQAISILKYWSKRLIRIADAIHRLQNDSKYSEDEARVLSLAEQTPLSTAELVRCFERNLTDVSSPEKVIEGIYPQEDSDQAHITNEECCAGQRNAVLAAVASLYLRHRILLEVA
;
A
#
# COMPACT_ATOMS: atom_id res chain seq x y z
N MET A 1 -21.18 3.70 6.43
CA MET A 1 -20.25 3.76 5.28
C MET A 1 -18.85 3.86 5.84
N MET A 2 -17.95 2.95 5.46
CA MET A 2 -16.57 2.90 5.96
C MET A 2 -15.65 3.59 4.96
N SER A 3 -14.63 4.29 5.46
CA SER A 3 -13.60 4.87 4.61
C SER A 3 -12.22 4.56 5.18
N PHE A 4 -11.31 4.14 4.30
CA PHE A 4 -9.92 3.88 4.61
C PHE A 4 -9.00 4.78 3.81
N TYR A 5 -7.84 5.06 4.39
CA TYR A 5 -6.77 5.86 3.79
C TYR A 5 -5.46 5.10 3.87
N SER A 6 -4.60 5.26 2.87
CA SER A 6 -3.24 4.72 2.86
C SER A 6 -2.31 5.58 2.03
N ALA A 7 -1.01 5.50 2.27
CA ALA A 7 0.00 6.26 1.55
C ALA A 7 0.45 5.56 0.26
N VAL A 8 0.92 6.37 -0.70
CA VAL A 8 1.42 5.94 -2.00
C VAL A 8 2.86 6.39 -2.16
N GLY A 9 3.68 5.54 -2.79
CA GLY A 9 5.08 5.82 -3.07
C GLY A 9 6.02 5.55 -1.91
N SER A 10 7.23 6.06 -2.03
CA SER A 10 8.28 5.98 -1.02
C SER A 10 8.82 7.37 -0.68
N TYR A 11 9.51 7.51 0.46
CA TYR A 11 10.08 8.81 0.83
C TYR A 11 11.59 8.85 0.72
N GLN A 12 12.10 10.04 0.44
CA GLN A 12 13.52 10.37 0.48
C GLN A 12 13.70 11.68 1.25
N ILE A 13 14.75 11.75 2.07
CA ILE A 13 15.16 13.02 2.69
C ILE A 13 16.28 13.59 1.83
N ARG A 14 16.07 14.78 1.29
CA ARG A 14 17.08 15.52 0.52
C ARG A 14 17.47 16.78 1.25
N THR A 15 18.73 17.16 1.06
CA THR A 15 19.20 18.48 1.53
C THR A 15 18.97 19.47 0.40
N ASP A 16 18.09 20.43 0.62
CA ASP A 16 17.79 21.51 -0.30
C ASP A 16 18.08 22.83 0.40
N HIS A 17 18.91 23.69 -0.21
CA HIS A 17 19.38 24.96 0.37
C HIS A 17 19.87 24.84 1.82
N GLY A 18 20.52 23.72 2.18
CA GLY A 18 21.04 23.48 3.53
C GLY A 18 20.01 22.92 4.53
N ALA A 19 18.73 22.85 4.18
CA ALA A 19 17.67 22.25 5.00
C ALA A 19 17.35 20.83 4.55
N LYS A 20 17.08 19.93 5.50
CA LYS A 20 16.61 18.57 5.20
C LYS A 20 15.10 18.60 4.97
N MET A 21 14.71 18.32 3.73
CA MET A 21 13.31 18.33 3.30
C MET A 21 12.84 16.90 2.92
N PRO A 22 11.63 16.50 3.33
CA PRO A 22 11.05 15.25 2.90
C PRO A 22 10.48 15.38 1.48
N TYR A 23 10.76 14.39 0.65
CA TYR A 23 10.22 14.24 -0.69
C TYR A 23 9.57 12.86 -0.80
N ILE A 24 8.42 12.80 -1.46
CA ILE A 24 7.81 11.53 -1.85
C ILE A 24 8.21 11.22 -3.28
N GLN A 25 8.73 10.03 -3.48
CA GLN A 25 8.97 9.49 -4.81
C GLN A 25 7.76 8.66 -5.23
N LYS A 26 7.12 9.06 -6.33
CA LYS A 26 5.99 8.38 -6.94
C LYS A 26 6.20 8.33 -8.44
N LEU A 27 6.15 7.13 -9.05
CA LEU A 27 6.36 6.90 -10.49
C LEU A 27 7.61 7.65 -11.03
N GLY A 28 8.72 7.60 -10.28
CA GLY A 28 9.96 8.27 -10.64
C GLY A 28 9.99 9.79 -10.45
N LYS A 29 8.87 10.43 -10.12
CA LYS A 29 8.76 11.87 -9.83
C LYS A 29 8.90 12.13 -8.33
N LEU A 30 9.44 13.32 -7.99
CA LEU A 30 9.62 13.76 -6.61
C LEU A 30 8.64 14.87 -6.27
N TYR A 31 7.98 14.72 -5.15
CA TYR A 31 6.98 15.65 -4.63
C TYR A 31 7.45 16.17 -3.27
N PRO A 32 7.76 17.48 -3.13
CA PRO A 32 8.09 18.05 -1.84
C PRO A 32 6.85 18.08 -0.94
N LEU A 33 7.05 17.85 0.35
CA LEU A 33 6.01 17.93 1.37
C LEU A 33 6.38 18.99 2.43
N SER A 34 5.37 19.71 2.88
CA SER A 34 5.43 20.44 4.14
C SER A 34 5.48 19.48 5.33
N ILE A 35 5.88 19.96 6.51
CA ILE A 35 5.92 19.13 7.73
C ILE A 35 4.54 18.51 8.05
N PRO A 36 3.41 19.25 8.06
CA PRO A 36 2.10 18.68 8.31
C PRO A 36 1.68 17.62 7.27
N GLU A 37 1.94 17.87 5.97
CA GLU A 37 1.67 16.89 4.92
C GLU A 37 2.51 15.62 5.13
N PHE A 38 3.78 15.78 5.52
CA PHE A 38 4.65 14.63 5.78
C PHE A 38 4.22 13.84 7.02
N VAL A 39 3.70 14.50 8.04
CA VAL A 39 3.13 13.83 9.22
C VAL A 39 1.96 12.95 8.81
N VAL A 40 0.97 13.48 8.06
CA VAL A 40 -0.17 12.70 7.56
C VAL A 40 0.30 11.54 6.68
N TRP A 41 1.17 11.83 5.71
CA TRP A 41 1.64 10.82 4.78
C TRP A 41 2.45 9.70 5.47
N SER A 42 3.34 10.06 6.40
CA SER A 42 4.18 9.09 7.12
C SER A 42 3.39 8.23 8.12
N THR A 43 2.30 8.77 8.65
CA THR A 43 1.37 8.01 9.50
C THR A 43 0.63 6.94 8.70
N LEU A 44 0.30 7.24 7.43
CA LEU A 44 -0.38 6.32 6.53
C LEU A 44 0.57 5.35 5.80
N LEU A 45 1.89 5.58 5.87
CA LEU A 45 2.84 4.71 5.19
C LEU A 45 2.87 3.33 5.83
N TRP A 46 2.55 2.31 5.03
CA TRP A 46 2.37 0.92 5.44
C TRP A 46 1.27 0.69 6.49
N GLU A 47 0.30 1.57 6.50
CA GLU A 47 -0.88 1.46 7.35
C GLU A 47 -2.16 1.67 6.52
N VAL A 48 -3.25 1.09 7.00
CA VAL A 48 -4.59 1.32 6.48
C VAL A 48 -5.43 1.84 7.64
N MET A 49 -5.77 3.12 7.59
CA MET A 49 -6.42 3.79 8.73
C MET A 49 -7.79 4.34 8.36
N THR A 50 -8.68 4.37 9.37
CA THR A 50 -9.91 5.16 9.30
C THR A 50 -9.59 6.64 9.49
N TYR A 51 -10.55 7.50 9.18
CA TYR A 51 -10.40 8.94 9.43
C TYR A 51 -10.16 9.25 10.91
N ASP A 52 -10.90 8.60 11.81
CA ASP A 52 -10.84 8.88 13.26
C ASP A 52 -9.48 8.43 13.85
N ASP A 53 -8.98 7.28 13.40
CA ASP A 53 -7.66 6.80 13.81
C ASP A 53 -6.56 7.74 13.32
N LEU A 54 -6.62 8.13 12.04
CA LEU A 54 -5.67 9.07 11.46
C LEU A 54 -5.69 10.43 12.15
N LYS A 55 -6.89 10.93 12.47
CA LYS A 55 -7.05 12.20 13.20
C LYS A 55 -6.40 12.14 14.57
N ARG A 56 -6.62 11.07 15.30
CA ARG A 56 -6.01 10.88 16.63
C ARG A 56 -4.49 10.89 16.57
N GLU A 57 -3.91 10.14 15.60
CA GLU A 57 -2.47 10.07 15.41
C GLU A 57 -1.89 11.40 14.93
N TYR A 58 -2.55 12.08 13.99
CA TYR A 58 -2.15 13.40 13.50
C TYR A 58 -2.10 14.43 14.63
N ASP A 59 -3.18 14.54 15.42
CA ASP A 59 -3.28 15.48 16.54
C ASP A 59 -2.18 15.21 17.59
N ALA A 60 -1.92 13.93 17.90
CA ALA A 60 -0.87 13.53 18.82
C ALA A 60 0.55 13.90 18.32
N GLN A 61 0.82 13.69 17.03
CA GLN A 61 2.12 14.02 16.45
C GLN A 61 2.31 15.53 16.31
N MET A 62 1.29 16.26 15.87
CA MET A 62 1.36 17.72 15.71
C MET A 62 1.48 18.45 17.05
N ALA A 63 0.92 17.90 18.14
CA ALA A 63 1.12 18.46 19.49
C ALA A 63 2.60 18.46 19.93
N SER A 64 3.45 17.62 19.34
CA SER A 64 4.88 17.57 19.63
C SER A 64 5.72 18.52 18.75
N VAL A 65 5.11 19.14 17.76
CA VAL A 65 5.77 20.02 16.80
C VAL A 65 5.33 21.47 17.14
N ASP A 66 6.30 22.38 17.32
CA ASP A 66 6.03 23.79 17.62
C ASP A 66 5.59 24.56 16.37
N ILE A 67 4.53 24.08 15.73
CA ILE A 67 3.92 24.68 14.53
C ILE A 67 2.41 24.64 14.72
N LYS A 68 1.73 25.73 14.39
CA LYS A 68 0.27 25.74 14.33
C LYS A 68 -0.20 24.67 13.35
N ALA A 69 -0.87 23.64 13.87
CA ALA A 69 -1.37 22.53 13.06
C ALA A 69 -2.48 23.03 12.12
N PRO A 70 -2.34 22.81 10.79
CA PRO A 70 -3.47 22.99 9.87
C PRO A 70 -4.53 21.92 10.16
N GLU A 71 -5.76 22.16 9.69
CA GLU A 71 -6.81 21.15 9.78
C GLU A 71 -6.45 19.90 8.96
N LEU A 72 -6.69 18.70 9.52
CA LEU A 72 -6.40 17.43 8.85
C LEU A 72 -7.09 17.33 7.49
N ASP A 73 -8.34 17.82 7.38
CA ASP A 73 -9.12 17.77 6.14
C ASP A 73 -8.43 18.52 4.99
N GLN A 74 -7.81 19.66 5.28
CA GLN A 74 -7.03 20.40 4.28
C GLN A 74 -5.83 19.59 3.80
N MET A 75 -5.11 18.94 4.72
CA MET A 75 -3.95 18.11 4.38
C MET A 75 -4.37 16.89 3.56
N LEU A 76 -5.48 16.23 3.94
CA LEU A 76 -6.03 15.10 3.19
C LEU A 76 -6.44 15.50 1.78
N GLN A 77 -7.14 16.62 1.61
CA GLN A 77 -7.53 17.12 0.28
C GLN A 77 -6.32 17.40 -0.61
N LEU A 78 -5.27 18.04 -0.07
CA LEU A 78 -4.03 18.32 -0.81
C LEU A 78 -3.32 17.03 -1.24
N LEU A 79 -3.17 16.07 -0.32
CA LEU A 79 -2.50 14.81 -0.60
C LEU A 79 -3.31 13.93 -1.57
N LEU A 80 -4.64 13.88 -1.45
CA LEU A 80 -5.53 13.18 -2.39
C LEU A 80 -5.46 13.81 -3.79
N LYS A 81 -5.50 15.14 -3.90
CA LYS A 81 -5.38 15.85 -5.19
C LYS A 81 -4.05 15.57 -5.88
N ARG A 82 -2.97 15.43 -5.10
CA ARG A 82 -1.63 15.06 -5.61
C ARG A 82 -1.46 13.56 -5.81
N ARG A 83 -2.48 12.76 -5.46
CA ARG A 83 -2.45 11.30 -5.48
C ARG A 83 -1.26 10.71 -4.70
N LEU A 84 -0.90 11.34 -3.57
CA LEU A 84 0.14 10.86 -2.65
C LEU A 84 -0.44 9.99 -1.54
N ILE A 85 -1.75 10.00 -1.39
CA ILE A 85 -2.54 9.06 -0.60
C ILE A 85 -3.72 8.57 -1.44
N ILE A 86 -4.23 7.40 -1.08
CA ILE A 86 -5.43 6.80 -1.66
C ILE A 86 -6.51 6.70 -0.60
N LYS A 87 -7.76 6.73 -1.05
CA LYS A 87 -8.95 6.60 -0.22
C LYS A 87 -9.89 5.58 -0.83
N GLY A 88 -10.37 4.65 -0.03
CA GLY A 88 -11.46 3.76 -0.41
C GLY A 88 -12.68 3.99 0.46
N VAL A 89 -13.84 3.86 -0.13
CA VAL A 89 -15.13 4.00 0.54
C VAL A 89 -16.01 2.83 0.16
N GLY A 90 -16.67 2.22 1.16
CA GLY A 90 -17.54 1.06 0.93
C GLY A 90 -18.60 0.90 2.01
N TYR A 91 -19.55 0.01 1.79
CA TYR A 91 -20.52 -0.37 2.80
C TYR A 91 -19.92 -1.33 3.82
N THR A 92 -19.04 -2.22 3.36
CA THR A 92 -18.25 -3.13 4.20
C THR A 92 -16.78 -2.73 4.22
N GLY A 93 -16.01 -3.26 5.17
CA GLY A 93 -14.56 -3.06 5.22
C GLY A 93 -13.86 -3.63 3.98
N ILE A 94 -14.33 -4.77 3.47
CA ILE A 94 -13.78 -5.42 2.28
C ILE A 94 -14.04 -4.57 1.03
N ASP A 95 -15.24 -4.02 0.87
CA ASP A 95 -15.55 -3.14 -0.26
C ASP A 95 -14.74 -1.85 -0.21
N ALA A 96 -14.60 -1.25 0.97
CA ALA A 96 -13.77 -0.06 1.14
C ALA A 96 -12.30 -0.34 0.83
N LEU A 97 -11.78 -1.50 1.27
CA LEU A 97 -10.41 -1.92 0.99
C LEU A 97 -10.20 -2.18 -0.51
N TYR A 98 -11.14 -2.88 -1.16
CA TYR A 98 -11.08 -3.11 -2.61
C TYR A 98 -11.09 -1.80 -3.38
N ASN A 99 -12.03 -0.91 -3.08
CA ASN A 99 -12.14 0.40 -3.74
C ASN A 99 -10.90 1.29 -3.51
N MET A 100 -10.17 1.08 -2.43
CA MET A 100 -8.91 1.76 -2.17
C MET A 100 -7.75 1.18 -2.99
N LEU A 101 -7.67 -0.15 -3.11
CA LEU A 101 -6.52 -0.84 -3.68
C LEU A 101 -6.67 -1.17 -5.17
N ALA A 102 -7.90 -1.20 -5.73
CA ALA A 102 -8.18 -1.69 -7.08
C ALA A 102 -7.27 -1.07 -8.15
N ASP A 103 -7.10 0.25 -8.10
CA ASP A 103 -6.29 1.01 -9.06
C ASP A 103 -4.84 1.20 -8.60
N ALA A 104 -4.48 0.66 -7.44
CA ALA A 104 -3.12 0.75 -6.92
C ALA A 104 -2.24 -0.35 -7.52
N PHE A 105 -1.13 0.05 -8.15
CA PHE A 105 -0.09 -0.85 -8.62
C PHE A 105 0.71 -1.38 -7.44
N VAL A 106 0.96 -2.67 -7.46
CA VAL A 106 1.75 -3.39 -6.46
C VAL A 106 3.19 -3.42 -6.93
N ILE A 107 4.08 -2.74 -6.21
CA ILE A 107 5.50 -2.68 -6.52
C ILE A 107 6.28 -3.43 -5.44
N PRO A 108 6.98 -4.53 -5.76
CA PRO A 108 7.81 -5.24 -4.80
C PRO A 108 8.85 -4.31 -4.16
N TYR A 109 8.94 -4.34 -2.84
CA TYR A 109 9.84 -3.47 -2.09
C TYR A 109 10.75 -4.28 -1.17
N GLN A 110 12.04 -4.25 -1.45
CA GLN A 110 13.05 -4.90 -0.63
C GLN A 110 13.66 -3.90 0.34
N ILE A 111 13.26 -3.97 1.59
CA ILE A 111 13.98 -3.27 2.66
C ILE A 111 15.27 -4.02 2.93
N SER A 112 16.42 -3.35 2.85
CA SER A 112 17.68 -3.97 3.27
C SER A 112 17.56 -4.42 4.73
N LYS A 113 18.04 -5.65 5.03
CA LYS A 113 18.01 -6.22 6.40
C LYS A 113 18.60 -5.26 7.45
N ALA A 114 19.58 -4.43 7.04
CA ALA A 114 20.16 -3.40 7.90
C ALA A 114 19.16 -2.30 8.28
N ARG A 115 18.33 -1.80 7.34
CA ARG A 115 17.29 -0.79 7.65
C ARG A 115 16.19 -1.37 8.51
N GLN A 116 15.84 -2.63 8.30
CA GLN A 116 14.86 -3.36 9.10
C GLN A 116 15.34 -3.49 10.56
N ALA A 117 16.62 -3.86 10.77
CA ALA A 117 17.24 -3.93 12.09
C ALA A 117 17.29 -2.55 12.77
N ILE A 118 17.61 -1.47 12.05
CA ILE A 118 17.65 -0.11 12.58
C ILE A 118 16.25 0.36 13.01
N SER A 119 15.21 0.07 12.23
CA SER A 119 13.84 0.43 12.60
C SER A 119 13.38 -0.29 13.87
N ILE A 120 13.71 -1.58 14.00
CA ILE A 120 13.41 -2.38 15.20
C ILE A 120 14.15 -1.84 16.42
N LEU A 121 15.44 -1.50 16.28
CA LEU A 121 16.24 -0.87 17.34
C LEU A 121 15.61 0.48 17.77
N LYS A 122 15.09 1.25 16.84
CA LYS A 122 14.42 2.54 17.13
C LYS A 122 13.11 2.35 17.89
N TYR A 123 12.32 1.32 17.56
CA TYR A 123 11.09 0.98 18.31
C TYR A 123 11.42 0.38 19.70
N TRP A 124 12.48 -0.41 19.79
CA TRP A 124 12.97 -0.93 21.06
C TRP A 124 13.49 0.19 21.98
N SER A 125 14.30 1.13 21.48
CA SER A 125 14.81 2.26 22.27
C SER A 125 13.70 3.13 22.86
N LYS A 126 12.52 3.18 22.18
CA LYS A 126 11.31 3.87 22.66
C LYS A 126 10.45 3.01 23.62
N ARG A 127 10.89 1.82 24.00
CA ARG A 127 10.16 0.84 24.84
C ARG A 127 8.78 0.43 24.29
N LEU A 128 8.56 0.58 23.01
CA LEU A 128 7.28 0.26 22.37
C LEU A 128 7.11 -1.23 22.04
N ILE A 129 8.20 -1.99 21.96
CA ILE A 129 8.20 -3.41 21.59
C ILE A 129 9.14 -4.19 22.52
N ARG A 130 8.72 -5.38 23.00
CA ARG A 130 9.58 -6.32 23.70
C ARG A 130 10.56 -6.97 22.71
N ILE A 131 11.80 -7.23 23.17
CA ILE A 131 12.86 -7.84 22.33
C ILE A 131 12.39 -9.16 21.70
N ALA A 132 11.66 -9.98 22.45
CA ALA A 132 11.13 -11.26 22.00
C ALA A 132 10.16 -11.09 20.82
N ASP A 133 9.26 -10.08 20.87
CA ASP A 133 8.30 -9.80 19.82
C ASP A 133 9.00 -9.25 18.55
N ALA A 134 10.07 -8.48 18.74
CA ALA A 134 10.88 -7.97 17.64
C ALA A 134 11.63 -9.09 16.91
N ILE A 135 12.23 -10.03 17.65
CA ILE A 135 12.92 -11.20 17.08
C ILE A 135 11.93 -12.14 16.40
N HIS A 136 10.77 -12.37 17.01
CA HIS A 136 9.71 -13.21 16.44
C HIS A 136 9.17 -12.63 15.13
N ARG A 137 9.02 -11.31 15.03
CA ARG A 137 8.65 -10.62 13.78
C ARG A 137 9.71 -10.80 12.70
N LEU A 138 11.02 -10.67 13.03
CA LEU A 138 12.11 -10.89 12.08
C LEU A 138 12.19 -12.34 11.57
N GLN A 139 11.85 -13.30 12.41
CA GLN A 139 11.90 -14.73 12.05
C GLN A 139 10.66 -15.19 11.29
N ASN A 140 9.47 -14.68 11.64
CA ASN A 140 8.21 -15.00 10.94
C ASN A 140 8.05 -14.25 9.60
N ASP A 141 8.83 -13.20 9.40
CA ASP A 141 8.82 -12.39 8.17
C ASP A 141 9.35 -13.14 6.94
N SER A 142 9.87 -14.38 7.12
CA SER A 142 10.47 -15.18 6.04
C SER A 142 9.49 -16.13 5.34
N LYS A 143 8.30 -16.37 5.88
CA LYS A 143 7.32 -17.27 5.27
C LYS A 143 6.18 -16.47 4.65
N TYR A 144 6.05 -16.59 3.33
CA TYR A 144 4.89 -16.08 2.59
C TYR A 144 3.81 -17.16 2.54
N SER A 145 2.54 -16.76 2.56
CA SER A 145 1.46 -17.66 2.17
C SER A 145 1.57 -17.96 0.66
N GLU A 146 0.86 -18.95 0.18
CA GLU A 146 0.84 -19.30 -1.26
C GLU A 146 0.35 -18.11 -2.10
N ASP A 147 -0.70 -17.42 -1.65
CA ASP A 147 -1.24 -16.23 -2.32
C ASP A 147 -0.27 -15.05 -2.28
N GLU A 148 0.39 -14.79 -1.13
CA GLU A 148 1.41 -13.75 -1.02
C GLU A 148 2.59 -14.00 -1.96
N ALA A 149 3.07 -15.25 -2.02
CA ALA A 149 4.17 -15.63 -2.89
C ALA A 149 3.78 -15.46 -4.37
N ARG A 150 2.54 -15.82 -4.73
CA ARG A 150 2.02 -15.66 -6.08
C ARG A 150 1.87 -14.19 -6.47
N VAL A 151 1.32 -13.34 -5.58
CA VAL A 151 1.22 -11.89 -5.79
C VAL A 151 2.60 -11.29 -6.04
N LEU A 152 3.61 -11.63 -5.21
CA LEU A 152 4.98 -11.13 -5.39
C LEU A 152 5.57 -11.60 -6.72
N SER A 153 5.42 -12.89 -7.06
CA SER A 153 5.95 -13.46 -8.32
C SER A 153 5.35 -12.78 -9.56
N LEU A 154 4.07 -12.43 -9.54
CA LEU A 154 3.43 -11.69 -10.64
C LEU A 154 3.90 -10.23 -10.68
N ALA A 155 3.93 -9.55 -9.53
CA ALA A 155 4.36 -8.17 -9.42
C ALA A 155 5.86 -7.95 -9.72
N GLU A 156 6.71 -8.97 -9.56
CA GLU A 156 8.13 -8.93 -9.97
C GLU A 156 8.31 -8.98 -11.49
N GLN A 157 7.37 -9.59 -12.21
CA GLN A 157 7.43 -9.68 -13.67
C GLN A 157 7.01 -8.37 -14.34
N THR A 158 5.94 -7.75 -13.84
CA THR A 158 5.43 -6.46 -14.33
C THR A 158 4.62 -5.75 -13.26
N PRO A 159 4.61 -4.41 -13.21
CA PRO A 159 3.72 -3.67 -12.31
C PRO A 159 2.25 -3.95 -12.67
N LEU A 160 1.52 -4.57 -11.76
CA LEU A 160 0.10 -4.87 -11.90
C LEU A 160 -0.71 -4.13 -10.84
N SER A 161 -1.87 -3.63 -11.23
CA SER A 161 -2.86 -3.13 -10.28
C SER A 161 -3.47 -4.30 -9.48
N THR A 162 -4.03 -3.99 -8.32
CA THR A 162 -4.70 -5.03 -7.53
C THR A 162 -5.88 -5.66 -8.30
N ALA A 163 -6.61 -4.88 -9.12
CA ALA A 163 -7.67 -5.41 -9.97
C ALA A 163 -7.13 -6.39 -11.03
N GLU A 164 -5.98 -6.10 -11.64
CA GLU A 164 -5.32 -7.00 -12.59
C GLU A 164 -4.82 -8.27 -11.91
N LEU A 165 -4.26 -8.16 -10.69
CA LEU A 165 -3.88 -9.32 -9.88
C LEU A 165 -5.08 -10.23 -9.60
N VAL A 166 -6.25 -9.67 -9.26
CA VAL A 166 -7.49 -10.45 -9.10
C VAL A 166 -7.80 -11.23 -10.37
N ARG A 167 -7.75 -10.60 -11.54
CA ARG A 167 -7.98 -11.28 -12.84
C ARG A 167 -6.93 -12.36 -13.13
N CYS A 168 -5.66 -12.14 -12.75
CA CYS A 168 -4.62 -13.17 -12.86
C CYS A 168 -4.95 -14.41 -12.01
N PHE A 169 -5.51 -14.21 -10.81
CA PHE A 169 -5.93 -15.30 -9.94
C PHE A 169 -7.16 -16.02 -10.50
N GLU A 170 -8.17 -15.30 -10.97
CA GLU A 170 -9.39 -15.86 -11.57
C GLU A 170 -9.09 -16.73 -12.79
N ARG A 171 -8.11 -16.32 -13.60
CA ARG A 171 -7.70 -17.04 -14.82
C ARG A 171 -6.52 -17.97 -14.62
N ASN A 172 -6.05 -18.09 -13.39
CA ASN A 172 -4.90 -18.92 -13.03
C ASN A 172 -3.62 -18.61 -13.82
N LEU A 173 -3.40 -17.32 -14.14
CA LEU A 173 -2.22 -16.86 -14.85
C LEU A 173 -1.00 -16.88 -13.92
N THR A 174 0.12 -17.32 -14.46
CA THR A 174 1.42 -17.38 -13.76
C THR A 174 2.53 -16.61 -14.47
N ASP A 175 2.31 -16.28 -15.76
CA ASP A 175 3.28 -15.59 -16.59
C ASP A 175 2.64 -14.33 -17.21
N VAL A 176 3.14 -13.19 -16.79
CA VAL A 176 2.75 -11.84 -17.24
C VAL A 176 3.98 -11.02 -17.65
N SER A 177 5.04 -11.71 -18.10
CA SER A 177 6.35 -11.12 -18.37
C SER A 177 6.41 -10.24 -19.60
N SER A 178 5.38 -10.26 -20.47
CA SER A 178 5.31 -9.39 -21.64
C SER A 178 3.95 -8.69 -21.75
N PRO A 179 3.89 -7.48 -22.37
CA PRO A 179 2.64 -6.75 -22.59
C PRO A 179 1.58 -7.57 -23.34
N GLU A 180 2.01 -8.40 -24.29
CA GLU A 180 1.13 -9.26 -25.07
C GLU A 180 0.43 -10.28 -24.18
N LYS A 181 1.17 -10.94 -23.29
CA LYS A 181 0.62 -11.91 -22.32
C LYS A 181 -0.33 -11.26 -21.32
N VAL A 182 -0.04 -10.03 -20.93
CA VAL A 182 -0.93 -9.24 -20.07
C VAL A 182 -2.23 -8.94 -20.80
N ILE A 183 -2.16 -8.47 -22.06
CA ILE A 183 -3.34 -8.13 -22.85
C ILE A 183 -4.17 -9.37 -23.12
N GLU A 184 -3.58 -10.44 -23.64
CA GLU A 184 -4.29 -11.69 -23.95
C GLU A 184 -4.84 -12.38 -22.69
N GLY A 185 -4.07 -12.38 -21.61
CA GLY A 185 -4.44 -13.04 -20.35
C GLY A 185 -5.49 -12.27 -19.56
N ILE A 186 -5.31 -10.96 -19.40
CA ILE A 186 -6.15 -10.12 -18.54
C ILE A 186 -7.30 -9.45 -19.29
N TYR A 187 -7.07 -9.07 -20.56
CA TYR A 187 -8.01 -8.33 -21.40
C TYR A 187 -8.30 -9.06 -22.74
N PRO A 188 -8.82 -10.32 -22.71
CA PRO A 188 -9.14 -10.99 -23.95
C PRO A 188 -10.19 -10.19 -24.73
N GLN A 189 -10.06 -10.17 -26.04
CA GLN A 189 -11.13 -9.65 -26.90
C GLN A 189 -12.38 -10.51 -26.69
N GLU A 190 -13.47 -9.86 -26.29
CA GLU A 190 -14.76 -10.52 -26.04
C GLU A 190 -15.37 -11.00 -27.36
N ASP A 191 -15.10 -12.25 -27.73
CA ASP A 191 -15.76 -12.94 -28.85
C ASP A 191 -16.54 -14.18 -28.37
N SER A 192 -17.08 -14.19 -27.16
CA SER A 192 -17.99 -15.29 -26.78
C SER A 192 -18.98 -14.91 -25.71
N ASP A 193 -20.23 -14.81 -26.10
CA ASP A 193 -21.45 -14.64 -25.30
C ASP A 193 -21.75 -15.80 -24.31
N GLN A 194 -20.81 -16.67 -23.98
CA GLN A 194 -21.12 -17.90 -23.26
C GLN A 194 -20.46 -18.10 -21.88
N ALA A 195 -19.68 -17.13 -21.37
CA ALA A 195 -18.92 -17.34 -20.14
C ALA A 195 -19.50 -16.68 -18.87
N HIS A 196 -20.67 -16.09 -18.89
CA HIS A 196 -21.12 -15.19 -17.80
C HIS A 196 -21.95 -15.80 -16.69
N ILE A 197 -22.10 -17.14 -16.59
CA ILE A 197 -22.87 -17.77 -15.49
C ILE A 197 -22.00 -18.71 -14.65
N THR A 198 -20.75 -18.44 -14.44
CA THR A 198 -19.94 -19.27 -13.55
C THR A 198 -19.31 -18.45 -12.45
N ASN A 199 -19.91 -18.58 -11.25
CA ASN A 199 -19.23 -18.40 -9.96
C ASN A 199 -18.93 -16.99 -9.45
N GLU A 200 -19.95 -16.16 -9.23
CA GLU A 200 -19.81 -14.97 -8.40
C GLU A 200 -19.19 -15.30 -7.01
N GLU A 201 -19.51 -16.46 -6.42
CA GLU A 201 -18.92 -16.90 -5.14
C GLU A 201 -17.43 -17.26 -5.26
N CYS A 202 -17.02 -17.93 -6.35
CA CYS A 202 -15.62 -18.26 -6.58
C CYS A 202 -14.78 -17.01 -6.86
N CYS A 203 -15.30 -16.10 -7.68
CA CYS A 203 -14.65 -14.80 -7.95
C CYS A 203 -14.54 -13.94 -6.69
N ALA A 204 -15.57 -13.95 -5.83
CA ALA A 204 -15.52 -13.25 -4.54
C ALA A 204 -14.45 -13.84 -3.61
N GLY A 205 -14.29 -15.16 -3.59
CA GLY A 205 -13.25 -15.85 -2.80
C GLY A 205 -11.84 -15.46 -3.25
N GLN A 206 -11.57 -15.48 -4.56
CA GLN A 206 -10.27 -15.13 -5.13
C GLN A 206 -9.96 -13.64 -4.94
N ARG A 207 -10.94 -12.76 -5.14
CA ARG A 207 -10.80 -11.33 -4.84
C ARG A 207 -10.39 -11.10 -3.40
N ASN A 208 -11.04 -11.75 -2.43
CA ASN A 208 -10.72 -11.60 -1.03
C ASN A 208 -9.34 -12.15 -0.67
N ALA A 209 -8.92 -13.26 -1.28
CA ALA A 209 -7.59 -13.83 -1.11
C ALA A 209 -6.50 -12.87 -1.60
N VAL A 210 -6.66 -12.29 -2.80
CA VAL A 210 -5.72 -11.31 -3.34
C VAL A 210 -5.67 -10.05 -2.48
N LEU A 211 -6.83 -9.51 -2.07
CA LEU A 211 -6.88 -8.34 -1.19
C LEU A 211 -6.18 -8.59 0.14
N ALA A 212 -6.41 -9.75 0.75
CA ALA A 212 -5.74 -10.13 1.99
C ALA A 212 -4.23 -10.26 1.79
N ALA A 213 -3.78 -10.88 0.68
CA ALA A 213 -2.37 -11.02 0.35
C ALA A 213 -1.70 -9.64 0.11
N VAL A 214 -2.31 -8.76 -0.69
CA VAL A 214 -1.80 -7.40 -0.96
C VAL A 214 -1.75 -6.59 0.33
N ALA A 215 -2.81 -6.58 1.13
CA ALA A 215 -2.86 -5.87 2.41
C ALA A 215 -1.79 -6.40 3.38
N SER A 216 -1.66 -7.72 3.51
CA SER A 216 -0.64 -8.35 4.36
C SER A 216 0.78 -7.99 3.91
N LEU A 217 1.09 -8.08 2.62
CA LEU A 217 2.40 -7.71 2.08
C LEU A 217 2.71 -6.22 2.30
N TYR A 218 1.70 -5.35 2.16
CA TYR A 218 1.85 -3.93 2.42
C TYR A 218 2.16 -3.64 3.88
N LEU A 219 1.35 -4.16 4.82
CA LEU A 219 1.56 -4.01 6.27
C LEU A 219 2.90 -4.62 6.74
N ARG A 220 3.39 -5.64 6.03
CA ARG A 220 4.72 -6.25 6.27
C ARG A 220 5.85 -5.54 5.54
N HIS A 221 5.60 -4.40 4.91
CA HIS A 221 6.58 -3.58 4.18
C HIS A 221 7.29 -4.34 3.03
N ARG A 222 6.59 -5.26 2.37
CA ARG A 222 7.12 -6.05 1.26
C ARG A 222 6.80 -5.46 -0.10
N ILE A 223 5.81 -4.59 -0.14
CA ILE A 223 5.39 -3.87 -1.33
C ILE A 223 5.18 -2.39 -1.03
N LEU A 224 5.24 -1.58 -2.07
CA LEU A 224 4.74 -0.21 -2.10
C LEU A 224 3.51 -0.15 -2.99
N LEU A 225 2.65 0.79 -2.71
CA LEU A 225 1.51 1.11 -3.55
C LEU A 225 1.88 2.31 -4.43
N GLU A 226 1.56 2.23 -5.72
CA GLU A 226 1.71 3.32 -6.68
C GLU A 226 0.39 3.54 -7.39
N VAL A 227 0.09 4.76 -7.80
CA VAL A 227 -1.11 5.09 -8.59
C VAL A 227 -0.72 6.02 -9.73
N ALA A 228 -1.31 5.81 -10.90
CA ALA A 228 -1.08 6.63 -12.10
C ALA A 228 -1.63 8.05 -11.97
#